data_49ca237dbbe91cdf5f5fd8ec490d2bdc
#
_entry.id   49ca237dbbe91cdf5f5fd8ec490d2bdc
#
_cell.length_a   1.000
_cell.length_b   1.000
_cell.length_c   1.000
_cell.angle_alpha   90.00
_cell.angle_beta   90.00
_cell.angle_gamma   90.00
#
_symmetry.space_group_name_H-M   'P 1'
#
loop_
_entity.id
_entity.type
_entity.pdbx_description
1 polymer ?
#
loop_
_entity_poly.entity_id
_entity_poly.type
_entity_poly.pdbx_seq_one_letter_code
_entity_poly.pdbx_strand_id
1 'polypeptide(L)'
;MLDIQTYRDLESFRKRYRAEAPGWPAAVQQAIRTLAISGIRDPLSDQPIPPDRLVVSGPNLRETIEADGLNSRQRAELIVLRRLIEAGELLPLDKLRMYVSEAVTPFARYLQARVPHLRSSEYLPEPDHWLRGKVANRDIRRIGLPPAALQCVLCNEVFEHVEELDKALVGIAEVLNLGGYLLATLPLAYGQYESVIKARWRGDDVEPELLCEPEWHGDPVHPQQGSLVYQIPGWELLDQLRRAGFRDAALHAVSSTSYGVLGEELPIVFVLMAKR
;
A
#
# COMPACT_ATOMS: atom_id res chain seq x y z
N MET A 1 14.72 13.01 9.68
CA MET A 1 15.41 12.81 8.37
C MET A 1 14.56 11.82 7.58
N LEU A 2 14.48 11.94 6.25
CA LEU A 2 13.83 10.95 5.38
C LEU A 2 14.87 9.93 4.94
N ASP A 3 14.60 8.65 5.16
CA ASP A 3 15.39 7.53 4.66
C ASP A 3 14.52 6.65 3.77
N ILE A 4 14.97 6.36 2.56
CA ILE A 4 14.36 5.41 1.64
C ILE A 4 15.45 4.49 1.12
N GLN A 5 15.31 3.21 1.40
CA GLN A 5 16.21 2.20 0.85
C GLN A 5 15.43 1.21 -0.01
N THR A 6 16.03 0.86 -1.14
CA THR A 6 15.42 0.00 -2.15
C THR A 6 16.01 -1.39 -2.08
N TYR A 7 15.16 -2.40 -1.97
CA TYR A 7 15.54 -3.81 -1.94
C TYR A 7 14.87 -4.56 -3.09
N ARG A 8 15.64 -5.39 -3.77
CA ARG A 8 15.18 -6.28 -4.86
C ARG A 8 15.27 -7.76 -4.50
N ASP A 9 15.74 -8.05 -3.30
CA ASP A 9 15.90 -9.40 -2.76
C ASP A 9 15.95 -9.41 -1.24
N LEU A 10 15.57 -10.55 -0.67
CA LEU A 10 15.53 -10.79 0.77
C LEU A 10 16.90 -10.72 1.44
N GLU A 11 17.96 -11.14 0.76
CA GLU A 11 19.29 -11.22 1.38
C GLU A 11 19.86 -9.83 1.65
N SER A 12 19.72 -8.91 0.70
CA SER A 12 20.09 -7.50 0.86
C SER A 12 19.35 -6.85 2.03
N PHE A 13 18.05 -7.16 2.20
CA PHE A 13 17.27 -6.69 3.34
C PHE A 13 17.76 -7.32 4.66
N ARG A 14 17.95 -8.64 4.72
CA ARG A 14 18.42 -9.36 5.92
C ARG A 14 19.77 -8.84 6.41
N LYS A 15 20.68 -8.51 5.50
CA LYS A 15 21.97 -7.93 5.85
C LYS A 15 21.83 -6.63 6.64
N ARG A 16 20.99 -5.72 6.16
CA ARG A 16 20.70 -4.47 6.86
C ARG A 16 19.97 -4.71 8.17
N TYR A 17 18.94 -5.56 8.17
CA TYR A 17 18.17 -5.89 9.35
C TYR A 17 19.07 -6.33 10.50
N ARG A 18 19.99 -7.28 10.27
CA ARG A 18 20.94 -7.75 11.27
C ARG A 18 21.84 -6.66 11.83
N ALA A 19 22.22 -5.70 11.00
CA ALA A 19 23.11 -4.61 11.40
C ALA A 19 22.41 -3.52 12.21
N GLU A 20 21.18 -3.18 11.87
CA GLU A 20 20.50 -1.99 12.39
C GLU A 20 19.44 -2.30 13.46
N ALA A 21 18.82 -3.50 13.44
CA ALA A 21 17.73 -3.87 14.34
C ALA A 21 18.00 -3.59 15.83
N PRO A 22 19.21 -3.79 16.38
CA PRO A 22 19.48 -3.50 17.79
C PRO A 22 19.26 -2.04 18.19
N GLY A 23 19.41 -1.10 17.25
CA GLY A 23 19.23 0.33 17.47
C GLY A 23 17.80 0.84 17.27
N TRP A 24 16.94 0.06 16.64
CA TRP A 24 15.62 0.50 16.23
C TRP A 24 14.66 0.89 17.35
N PRO A 25 14.56 0.15 18.47
CA PRO A 25 13.66 0.55 19.56
C PRO A 25 13.96 1.97 20.08
N ALA A 26 15.23 2.30 20.26
CA ALA A 26 15.63 3.64 20.70
C ALA A 26 15.31 4.72 19.64
N ALA A 27 15.54 4.41 18.37
CA ALA A 27 15.24 5.30 17.26
C ALA A 27 13.73 5.59 17.14
N VAL A 28 12.88 4.57 17.28
CA VAL A 28 11.41 4.71 17.29
C VAL A 28 10.95 5.59 18.45
N GLN A 29 11.43 5.33 19.65
CA GLN A 29 11.12 6.15 20.84
C GLN A 29 11.50 7.62 20.65
N GLN A 30 12.67 7.88 20.09
CA GLN A 30 13.12 9.24 19.81
C GLN A 30 12.26 9.89 18.70
N ALA A 31 11.89 9.15 17.66
CA ALA A 31 11.02 9.63 16.60
C ALA A 31 9.65 10.05 17.15
N ILE A 32 9.00 9.22 17.97
CA ILE A 32 7.70 9.52 18.59
C ILE A 32 7.77 10.81 19.42
N ARG A 33 8.82 11.00 20.25
CA ARG A 33 9.01 12.24 21.02
C ARG A 33 9.14 13.46 20.11
N THR A 34 9.87 13.31 19.01
CA THR A 34 10.06 14.41 18.05
C THR A 34 8.74 14.78 17.37
N LEU A 35 7.95 13.79 16.95
CA LEU A 35 6.62 13.98 16.33
C LEU A 35 5.69 14.76 17.27
N ALA A 36 5.66 14.39 18.55
CA ALA A 36 4.81 15.03 19.56
C ALA A 36 5.14 16.52 19.79
N ILE A 37 6.37 16.94 19.50
CA ILE A 37 6.82 18.33 19.68
C ILE A 37 6.73 19.12 18.38
N SER A 38 7.19 18.54 17.27
CA SER A 38 7.41 19.27 16.01
C SER A 38 6.28 19.11 15.00
N GLY A 39 5.33 18.16 15.22
CA GLY A 39 4.39 17.75 14.19
C GLY A 39 5.09 17.07 13.03
N ILE A 40 4.42 17.07 11.88
CA ILE A 40 4.91 16.43 10.66
C ILE A 40 4.71 17.35 9.45
N ARG A 41 5.02 16.84 8.25
CA ARG A 41 4.78 17.53 6.98
C ARG A 41 3.86 16.68 6.10
N ASP A 42 3.03 17.35 5.31
CA ASP A 42 2.22 16.70 4.28
C ASP A 42 3.13 16.07 3.21
N PRO A 43 2.92 14.79 2.84
CA PRO A 43 3.85 14.07 1.96
C PRO A 43 3.89 14.60 0.52
N LEU A 44 2.83 15.23 0.02
CA LEU A 44 2.78 15.75 -1.36
C LEU A 44 3.08 17.25 -1.44
N SER A 45 2.53 18.06 -0.54
CA SER A 45 2.69 19.52 -0.58
C SER A 45 3.87 20.05 0.24
N ASP A 46 4.45 19.21 1.08
CA ASP A 46 5.51 19.56 2.03
C ASP A 46 5.11 20.64 3.07
N GLN A 47 3.83 20.95 3.19
CA GLN A 47 3.33 21.90 4.17
C GLN A 47 3.39 21.33 5.59
N PRO A 48 3.68 22.14 6.61
CA PRO A 48 3.72 21.67 7.98
C PRO A 48 2.31 21.29 8.49
N ILE A 49 2.24 20.21 9.24
CA ILE A 49 1.07 19.75 10.00
C ILE A 49 1.46 19.82 11.48
N PRO A 50 0.85 20.71 12.28
CA PRO A 50 1.25 20.92 13.66
C PRO A 50 0.92 19.69 14.54
N PRO A 51 1.59 19.57 15.72
CA PRO A 51 1.48 18.38 16.55
C PRO A 51 0.07 18.13 17.14
N ASP A 52 -0.74 19.17 17.30
CA ASP A 52 -2.13 19.07 17.77
C ASP A 52 -3.09 18.42 16.75
N ARG A 53 -2.67 18.29 15.49
CA ARG A 53 -3.40 17.55 14.44
C ARG A 53 -2.89 16.12 14.27
N LEU A 54 -1.86 15.73 15.01
CA LEU A 54 -1.28 14.39 14.97
C LEU A 54 -1.89 13.53 16.07
N VAL A 55 -2.40 12.36 15.70
CA VAL A 55 -2.90 11.36 16.64
C VAL A 55 -2.02 10.13 16.57
N VAL A 56 -1.65 9.60 17.74
CA VAL A 56 -0.97 8.29 17.89
C VAL A 56 -1.84 7.45 18.81
N SER A 57 -2.63 6.54 18.24
CA SER A 57 -3.71 5.85 18.95
C SER A 57 -3.37 4.43 19.42
N GLY A 58 -2.21 3.89 19.05
CA GLY A 58 -1.84 2.50 19.42
C GLY A 58 -0.41 2.14 19.08
N PRO A 59 -0.02 0.89 19.36
CA PRO A 59 1.36 0.41 19.19
C PRO A 59 1.73 0.17 17.72
N ASN A 60 0.77 -0.22 16.87
CA ASN A 60 1.02 -0.40 15.44
C ASN A 60 1.19 0.96 14.75
N LEU A 61 2.39 1.51 14.81
CA LEU A 61 2.70 2.84 14.32
C LEU A 61 2.48 3.00 12.80
N ARG A 62 2.49 1.89 12.07
CA ARG A 62 2.18 1.85 10.64
C ARG A 62 0.76 2.33 10.36
N GLU A 63 -0.19 2.01 11.23
CA GLU A 63 -1.61 2.35 11.10
C GLU A 63 -2.04 3.50 12.01
N THR A 64 -1.44 3.64 13.19
CA THR A 64 -1.95 4.46 14.29
C THR A 64 -1.33 5.85 14.42
N ILE A 65 -0.33 6.21 13.60
CA ILE A 65 0.13 7.59 13.45
C ILE A 65 -0.71 8.24 12.36
N GLU A 66 -1.72 9.01 12.75
CA GLU A 66 -2.66 9.63 11.83
C GLU A 66 -2.57 11.15 11.84
N ALA A 67 -2.68 11.77 10.67
CA ALA A 67 -2.83 13.21 10.49
C ALA A 67 -3.52 13.49 9.16
N ASP A 68 -4.50 14.39 9.15
CA ASP A 68 -5.23 14.85 7.96
C ASP A 68 -5.84 13.73 7.10
N GLY A 69 -6.26 12.64 7.77
CA GLY A 69 -6.85 11.47 7.11
C GLY A 69 -5.86 10.53 6.46
N LEU A 70 -4.57 10.68 6.74
CA LEU A 70 -3.51 9.78 6.32
C LEU A 70 -2.86 9.10 7.53
N ASN A 71 -2.60 7.80 7.42
CA ASN A 71 -1.73 7.09 8.36
C ASN A 71 -0.27 7.02 7.87
N SER A 72 0.59 6.40 8.66
CA SER A 72 2.03 6.31 8.38
C SER A 72 2.32 5.61 7.05
N ARG A 73 1.66 4.48 6.74
CA ARG A 73 1.90 3.73 5.50
C ARG A 73 1.47 4.50 4.25
N GLN A 74 0.34 5.19 4.32
CA GLN A 74 -0.16 6.01 3.22
C GLN A 74 0.78 7.18 2.93
N ARG A 75 1.35 7.80 3.99
CA ARG A 75 2.38 8.83 3.80
C ARG A 75 3.66 8.27 3.19
N ALA A 76 4.07 7.05 3.56
CA ALA A 76 5.21 6.39 2.93
C ALA A 76 5.00 6.20 1.41
N GLU A 77 3.84 5.70 1.01
CA GLU A 77 3.48 5.52 -0.40
C GLU A 77 3.48 6.85 -1.16
N LEU A 78 2.87 7.90 -0.61
CA LEU A 78 2.84 9.22 -1.22
C LEU A 78 4.23 9.88 -1.33
N ILE A 79 5.14 9.59 -0.41
CA ILE A 79 6.55 10.03 -0.52
C ILE A 79 7.23 9.35 -1.72
N VAL A 80 6.98 8.05 -1.92
CA VAL A 80 7.51 7.33 -3.09
C VAL A 80 6.91 7.91 -4.38
N LEU A 81 5.59 8.14 -4.42
CA LEU A 81 4.92 8.79 -5.55
C LEU A 81 5.53 10.16 -5.86
N ARG A 82 5.70 11.02 -4.85
CA ARG A 82 6.33 12.34 -5.02
C ARG A 82 7.73 12.21 -5.60
N ARG A 83 8.54 11.28 -5.13
CA ARG A 83 9.89 11.06 -5.67
C ARG A 83 9.90 10.65 -7.14
N LEU A 84 8.95 9.83 -7.56
CA LEU A 84 8.82 9.48 -8.97
C LEU A 84 8.45 10.69 -9.84
N ILE A 85 7.61 11.59 -9.34
CA ILE A 85 7.26 12.84 -10.00
C ILE A 85 8.46 13.79 -10.05
N GLU A 86 9.16 13.99 -8.95
CA GLU A 86 10.35 14.84 -8.86
C GLU A 86 11.50 14.34 -9.75
N ALA A 87 11.62 13.02 -9.92
CA ALA A 87 12.58 12.39 -10.82
C ALA A 87 12.17 12.45 -12.31
N GLY A 88 10.99 12.97 -12.64
CA GLY A 88 10.47 12.99 -14.01
C GLY A 88 10.01 11.61 -14.54
N GLU A 89 9.90 10.61 -13.67
CA GLU A 89 9.42 9.27 -14.01
C GLU A 89 7.90 9.21 -14.15
N LEU A 90 7.19 10.06 -13.43
CA LEU A 90 5.75 10.29 -13.55
C LEU A 90 5.46 11.76 -13.85
N LEU A 91 4.33 12.01 -14.49
CA LEU A 91 3.83 13.37 -14.72
C LEU A 91 3.46 14.05 -13.40
N PRO A 92 3.42 15.40 -13.36
CA PRO A 92 2.85 16.15 -12.24
C PRO A 92 1.41 15.72 -11.95
N LEU A 93 0.97 15.87 -10.69
CA LEU A 93 -0.32 15.38 -10.19
C LEU A 93 -1.51 15.88 -11.00
N ASP A 94 -1.45 17.11 -11.50
CA ASP A 94 -2.50 17.74 -12.31
C ASP A 94 -2.67 17.09 -13.70
N LYS A 95 -1.69 16.32 -14.18
CA LYS A 95 -1.68 15.61 -15.46
C LYS A 95 -1.64 14.09 -15.31
N LEU A 96 -1.45 13.59 -14.08
CA LEU A 96 -1.27 12.17 -13.80
C LEU A 96 -2.59 11.42 -13.89
N ARG A 97 -2.70 10.47 -14.82
CA ARG A 97 -3.82 9.53 -14.89
C ARG A 97 -3.57 8.40 -13.91
N MET A 98 -4.26 8.43 -12.80
CA MET A 98 -4.05 7.53 -11.67
C MET A 98 -5.32 6.75 -11.32
N TYR A 99 -5.14 5.57 -10.78
CA TYR A 99 -6.21 4.76 -10.19
C TYR A 99 -5.83 4.36 -8.77
N VAL A 100 -6.82 4.35 -7.87
CA VAL A 100 -6.71 3.82 -6.52
C VAL A 100 -7.81 2.78 -6.28
N SER A 101 -7.46 1.65 -5.68
CA SER A 101 -8.37 0.52 -5.42
C SER A 101 -9.24 0.71 -4.16
N GLU A 102 -9.54 1.95 -3.82
CA GLU A 102 -10.39 2.37 -2.71
C GLU A 102 -11.10 3.69 -3.08
N ALA A 103 -12.34 3.89 -2.66
CA ALA A 103 -13.12 5.07 -3.05
C ALA A 103 -13.77 5.79 -1.87
N VAL A 104 -14.01 5.09 -0.75
CA VAL A 104 -14.74 5.64 0.41
C VAL A 104 -13.84 6.05 1.57
N THR A 105 -12.55 5.76 1.50
CA THR A 105 -11.58 6.01 2.57
C THR A 105 -11.15 7.47 2.66
N PRO A 106 -10.60 7.92 3.81
CA PRO A 106 -9.96 9.22 3.93
C PRO A 106 -8.81 9.41 2.91
N PHE A 107 -8.04 8.37 2.62
CA PHE A 107 -6.98 8.39 1.63
C PHE A 107 -7.49 8.67 0.21
N ALA A 108 -8.56 7.98 -0.21
CA ALA A 108 -9.18 8.25 -1.51
C ALA A 108 -9.65 9.71 -1.62
N ARG A 109 -10.28 10.26 -0.57
CA ARG A 109 -10.70 11.68 -0.53
C ARG A 109 -9.51 12.64 -0.59
N TYR A 110 -8.42 12.33 0.11
CA TYR A 110 -7.18 13.12 0.06
C TYR A 110 -6.62 13.20 -1.37
N LEU A 111 -6.61 12.07 -2.09
CA LEU A 111 -6.17 12.01 -3.48
C LEU A 111 -7.14 12.71 -4.45
N GLN A 112 -8.45 12.51 -4.29
CA GLN A 112 -9.49 13.15 -5.11
C GLN A 112 -9.38 14.68 -5.11
N ALA A 113 -8.99 15.26 -3.96
CA ALA A 113 -8.80 16.71 -3.86
C ALA A 113 -7.53 17.24 -4.58
N ARG A 114 -6.59 16.37 -4.98
CA ARG A 114 -5.27 16.74 -5.50
C ARG A 114 -4.95 16.22 -6.89
N VAL A 115 -5.65 15.20 -7.34
CA VAL A 115 -5.40 14.50 -8.62
C VAL A 115 -6.66 14.56 -9.49
N PRO A 116 -6.75 15.54 -10.40
CA PRO A 116 -7.96 15.74 -11.24
C PRO A 116 -8.32 14.54 -12.11
N HIS A 117 -7.34 13.73 -12.51
CA HIS A 117 -7.54 12.55 -13.34
C HIS A 117 -7.47 11.24 -12.56
N LEU A 118 -7.83 11.28 -11.25
CA LEU A 118 -7.97 10.10 -10.42
C LEU A 118 -9.21 9.31 -10.80
N ARG A 119 -9.05 7.99 -10.86
CA ARG A 119 -10.14 7.01 -10.87
C ARG A 119 -10.06 6.20 -9.59
N SER A 120 -11.20 5.91 -8.99
CA SER A 120 -11.29 5.12 -7.75
C SER A 120 -12.45 4.12 -7.86
N SER A 121 -12.36 3.03 -7.14
CA SER A 121 -13.45 2.05 -7.07
C SER A 121 -13.36 1.23 -5.79
N GLU A 122 -14.45 0.52 -5.49
CA GLU A 122 -14.50 -0.53 -4.47
C GLU A 122 -14.76 -1.88 -5.15
N TYR A 123 -14.46 -2.97 -4.46
CA TYR A 123 -14.90 -4.30 -4.83
C TYR A 123 -16.21 -4.63 -4.12
N LEU A 124 -17.30 -4.74 -4.87
CA LEU A 124 -18.66 -4.95 -4.37
C LEU A 124 -19.23 -6.21 -5.04
N PRO A 125 -18.91 -7.41 -4.54
CA PRO A 125 -19.40 -8.65 -5.13
C PRO A 125 -20.93 -8.81 -4.97
N GLU A 126 -21.53 -8.36 -3.87
CA GLU A 126 -22.95 -8.49 -3.59
C GLU A 126 -23.78 -7.57 -4.50
N PRO A 127 -24.83 -8.09 -5.17
CA PRO A 127 -25.65 -7.31 -6.10
C PRO A 127 -26.41 -6.13 -5.43
N ASP A 128 -26.77 -6.28 -4.17
CA ASP A 128 -27.57 -5.36 -3.37
C ASP A 128 -26.76 -4.51 -2.39
N HIS A 129 -25.43 -4.51 -2.50
CA HIS A 129 -24.57 -3.72 -1.64
C HIS A 129 -24.94 -2.22 -1.69
N TRP A 130 -25.04 -1.55 -0.54
CA TRP A 130 -25.51 -0.18 -0.39
C TRP A 130 -24.72 0.89 -1.15
N LEU A 131 -23.47 0.61 -1.53
CA LEU A 131 -22.62 1.48 -2.37
C LEU A 131 -22.85 1.28 -3.87
N ARG A 132 -23.58 0.25 -4.31
CA ARG A 132 -23.86 0.03 -5.72
C ARG A 132 -24.51 1.27 -6.35
N GLY A 133 -23.99 1.68 -7.50
CA GLY A 133 -24.41 2.91 -8.20
C GLY A 133 -23.90 4.22 -7.61
N LYS A 134 -23.27 4.21 -6.41
CA LYS A 134 -22.66 5.40 -5.79
C LYS A 134 -21.16 5.50 -6.05
N VAL A 135 -20.48 4.35 -6.13
CA VAL A 135 -19.07 4.26 -6.48
C VAL A 135 -18.89 3.25 -7.62
N ALA A 136 -17.79 3.36 -8.36
CA ALA A 136 -17.46 2.35 -9.35
C ALA A 136 -17.17 1.01 -8.67
N ASN A 137 -17.75 -0.07 -9.17
CA ASN A 137 -17.46 -1.45 -8.72
C ASN A 137 -16.44 -2.08 -9.67
N ARG A 138 -15.29 -2.48 -9.16
CA ARG A 138 -14.22 -3.10 -9.96
C ARG A 138 -13.52 -4.20 -9.18
N ASP A 139 -13.23 -5.28 -9.86
CA ASP A 139 -12.36 -6.34 -9.38
C ASP A 139 -10.92 -6.04 -9.82
N ILE A 140 -9.98 -6.06 -8.89
CA ILE A 140 -8.56 -5.79 -9.17
C ILE A 140 -7.95 -6.82 -10.13
N ARG A 141 -8.52 -8.04 -10.20
CA ARG A 141 -8.12 -9.08 -11.15
C ARG A 141 -8.52 -8.74 -12.59
N ARG A 142 -9.51 -7.86 -12.75
CA ARG A 142 -10.00 -7.34 -14.04
C ARG A 142 -10.56 -5.93 -13.86
N ILE A 143 -9.70 -4.94 -13.78
CA ILE A 143 -10.08 -3.55 -13.48
C ILE A 143 -11.11 -2.98 -14.48
N GLY A 144 -11.15 -3.49 -15.72
CA GLY A 144 -12.15 -3.06 -16.71
C GLY A 144 -11.94 -1.65 -17.22
N LEU A 145 -10.70 -1.17 -17.22
CA LEU A 145 -10.27 0.03 -17.92
C LEU A 145 -9.57 -0.35 -19.25
N PRO A 146 -9.52 0.55 -20.23
CA PRO A 146 -8.77 0.30 -21.44
C PRO A 146 -7.29 -0.02 -21.15
N PRO A 147 -6.65 -0.88 -21.94
CA PRO A 147 -5.21 -1.13 -21.81
C PRO A 147 -4.41 0.17 -21.90
N ALA A 148 -3.34 0.26 -21.13
CA ALA A 148 -2.44 1.42 -21.08
C ALA A 148 -3.13 2.77 -20.79
N ALA A 149 -4.27 2.74 -20.09
CA ALA A 149 -5.03 3.95 -19.74
C ALA A 149 -4.40 4.78 -18.61
N LEU A 150 -3.57 4.15 -17.78
CA LEU A 150 -3.07 4.71 -16.53
C LEU A 150 -1.55 4.84 -16.53
N GLN A 151 -1.06 5.80 -15.78
CA GLN A 151 0.37 6.00 -15.50
C GLN A 151 0.76 5.53 -14.11
N CYS A 152 -0.19 5.50 -13.18
CA CYS A 152 0.04 5.04 -11.82
C CYS A 152 -1.19 4.31 -11.28
N VAL A 153 -0.96 3.23 -10.56
CA VAL A 153 -1.96 2.50 -9.77
C VAL A 153 -1.48 2.49 -8.32
N LEU A 154 -2.36 2.89 -7.39
CA LEU A 154 -2.16 2.74 -5.94
C LEU A 154 -3.07 1.62 -5.44
N CYS A 155 -2.51 0.69 -4.66
CA CYS A 155 -3.22 -0.48 -4.16
C CYS A 155 -2.80 -0.76 -2.71
N ASN A 156 -3.64 -0.39 -1.74
CA ASN A 156 -3.31 -0.45 -0.33
C ASN A 156 -4.10 -1.51 0.41
N GLU A 157 -3.41 -2.45 1.06
CA GLU A 157 -4.01 -3.51 1.88
C GLU A 157 -5.12 -4.26 1.10
N VAL A 158 -4.80 -4.71 -0.12
CA VAL A 158 -5.71 -5.44 -1.00
C VAL A 158 -5.14 -6.81 -1.36
N PHE A 159 -3.84 -6.92 -1.61
CA PHE A 159 -3.23 -8.14 -2.17
C PHE A 159 -3.37 -9.35 -1.25
N GLU A 160 -3.39 -9.15 0.05
CA GLU A 160 -3.63 -10.19 1.04
C GLU A 160 -5.04 -10.77 0.99
N HIS A 161 -6.01 -10.01 0.45
CA HIS A 161 -7.41 -10.39 0.32
C HIS A 161 -7.74 -10.98 -1.05
N VAL A 162 -6.77 -11.08 -1.94
CA VAL A 162 -6.96 -11.61 -3.29
C VAL A 162 -6.33 -12.99 -3.40
N GLU A 163 -7.15 -14.03 -3.52
CA GLU A 163 -6.64 -15.40 -3.66
C GLU A 163 -5.83 -15.58 -4.94
N GLU A 164 -6.37 -15.13 -6.07
CA GLU A 164 -5.71 -15.21 -7.38
C GLU A 164 -4.81 -13.98 -7.62
N LEU A 165 -3.82 -13.79 -6.75
CA LEU A 165 -2.94 -12.62 -6.79
C LEU A 165 -2.26 -12.44 -8.16
N ASP A 166 -1.80 -13.53 -8.78
CA ASP A 166 -1.19 -13.47 -10.12
C ASP A 166 -2.13 -12.83 -11.16
N LYS A 167 -3.45 -13.11 -11.11
CA LYS A 167 -4.44 -12.47 -11.98
C LYS A 167 -4.57 -10.97 -11.69
N ALA A 168 -4.54 -10.59 -10.41
CA ALA A 168 -4.58 -9.17 -10.04
C ALA A 168 -3.35 -8.41 -10.56
N LEU A 169 -2.17 -8.98 -10.42
CA LEU A 169 -0.93 -8.38 -10.92
C LEU A 169 -0.95 -8.21 -12.45
N VAL A 170 -1.45 -9.20 -13.19
CA VAL A 170 -1.66 -9.12 -14.64
C VAL A 170 -2.70 -8.04 -14.98
N GLY A 171 -3.85 -8.03 -14.28
CA GLY A 171 -4.90 -7.02 -14.50
C GLY A 171 -4.43 -5.59 -14.28
N ILE A 172 -3.56 -5.38 -13.28
CA ILE A 172 -2.91 -4.07 -13.05
C ILE A 172 -1.93 -3.73 -14.17
N ALA A 173 -1.10 -4.70 -14.59
CA ALA A 173 -0.14 -4.49 -15.66
C ALA A 173 -0.85 -4.11 -16.98
N GLU A 174 -1.99 -4.72 -17.31
CA GLU A 174 -2.74 -4.41 -18.53
C GLU A 174 -3.20 -2.95 -18.62
N VAL A 175 -3.67 -2.37 -17.52
CA VAL A 175 -4.20 -1.00 -17.51
C VAL A 175 -3.12 0.06 -17.39
N LEU A 176 -1.91 -0.29 -16.95
CA LEU A 176 -0.76 0.60 -16.91
C LEU A 176 -0.15 0.77 -18.31
N ASN A 177 0.24 1.98 -18.68
CA ASN A 177 1.06 2.22 -19.87
C ASN A 177 2.51 1.72 -19.65
N LEU A 178 3.26 1.55 -20.73
CA LEU A 178 4.69 1.26 -20.65
C LEU A 178 5.40 2.41 -19.91
N GLY A 179 6.17 2.07 -18.89
CA GLY A 179 6.81 3.03 -17.99
C GLY A 179 5.90 3.51 -16.86
N GLY A 180 4.65 3.03 -16.77
CA GLY A 180 3.76 3.30 -15.65
C GLY A 180 4.15 2.51 -14.38
N TYR A 181 3.61 2.92 -13.24
CA TYR A 181 3.98 2.40 -11.92
C TYR A 181 2.80 1.85 -11.16
N LEU A 182 3.01 0.71 -10.52
CA LEU A 182 2.24 0.23 -9.38
C LEU A 182 2.99 0.64 -8.11
N LEU A 183 2.29 1.30 -7.19
CA LEU A 183 2.70 1.44 -5.79
C LEU A 183 1.68 0.70 -4.93
N ALA A 184 2.14 0.03 -3.88
CA ALA A 184 1.25 -0.67 -2.97
C ALA A 184 1.83 -0.74 -1.56
N THR A 185 0.94 -0.75 -0.57
CA THR A 185 1.24 -1.18 0.80
C THR A 185 0.47 -2.46 1.09
N LEU A 186 1.07 -3.34 1.87
CA LEU A 186 0.52 -4.64 2.22
C LEU A 186 1.21 -5.17 3.48
N PRO A 187 0.60 -6.08 4.24
CA PRO A 187 1.33 -6.88 5.20
C PRO A 187 2.33 -7.76 4.45
N LEU A 188 3.59 -7.73 4.84
CA LEU A 188 4.68 -8.44 4.18
C LEU A 188 5.28 -9.46 5.14
N ALA A 189 5.39 -10.72 4.72
CA ALA A 189 6.20 -11.73 5.41
C ALA A 189 7.70 -11.44 5.17
N TYR A 190 8.16 -10.31 5.70
CA TYR A 190 9.46 -9.70 5.40
C TYR A 190 10.66 -10.59 5.75
N GLY A 191 10.46 -11.58 6.63
CA GLY A 191 11.50 -12.50 7.08
C GLY A 191 11.74 -13.69 6.15
N GLN A 192 10.92 -13.92 5.13
CA GLN A 192 10.96 -15.11 4.28
C GLN A 192 10.67 -14.81 2.81
N TYR A 193 11.07 -15.76 1.95
CA TYR A 193 10.87 -15.62 0.51
C TYR A 193 9.44 -15.99 0.11
N GLU A 194 8.94 -17.14 0.57
CA GLU A 194 7.61 -17.64 0.23
C GLU A 194 6.51 -16.85 0.97
N SER A 195 5.36 -16.72 0.33
CA SER A 195 4.15 -16.20 0.94
C SER A 195 3.58 -17.18 1.97
N VAL A 196 2.93 -16.66 2.99
CA VAL A 196 2.17 -17.47 3.97
C VAL A 196 0.74 -17.58 3.47
N ILE A 197 0.34 -18.76 3.00
CA ILE A 197 -1.01 -19.00 2.51
C ILE A 197 -1.90 -19.39 3.68
N LYS A 198 -3.01 -18.66 3.89
CA LYS A 198 -3.94 -18.82 5.00
C LYS A 198 -5.28 -19.45 4.59
N ALA A 199 -5.73 -19.17 3.37
CA ALA A 199 -6.97 -19.71 2.84
C ALA A 199 -6.86 -19.95 1.32
N ARG A 200 -7.72 -20.83 0.77
CA ARG A 200 -7.80 -21.13 -0.67
C ARG A 200 -9.23 -21.44 -1.07
N TRP A 201 -9.61 -21.05 -2.29
CA TRP A 201 -10.79 -21.59 -2.93
C TRP A 201 -10.48 -22.94 -3.60
N ARG A 202 -11.41 -23.88 -3.55
CA ARG A 202 -11.34 -25.14 -4.28
C ARG A 202 -12.50 -25.21 -5.29
N GLY A 203 -12.26 -24.69 -6.47
CA GLY A 203 -13.25 -24.76 -7.55
C GLY A 203 -14.56 -24.02 -7.23
N ASP A 204 -15.67 -24.75 -7.22
CA ASP A 204 -17.01 -24.20 -7.02
C ASP A 204 -17.48 -24.20 -5.55
N ASP A 205 -16.57 -24.32 -4.59
CA ASP A 205 -16.91 -24.31 -3.17
C ASP A 205 -17.60 -22.98 -2.80
N VAL A 206 -18.55 -23.05 -1.87
CA VAL A 206 -19.29 -21.87 -1.39
C VAL A 206 -18.43 -21.04 -0.44
N GLU A 207 -17.49 -21.68 0.25
CA GLU A 207 -16.61 -21.08 1.23
C GLU A 207 -15.15 -21.47 0.97
N PRO A 208 -14.17 -20.58 1.27
CA PRO A 208 -12.77 -20.92 1.13
C PRO A 208 -12.34 -21.95 2.18
N GLU A 209 -11.45 -22.85 1.79
CA GLU A 209 -10.75 -23.73 2.72
C GLU A 209 -9.78 -22.92 3.56
N LEU A 210 -9.96 -22.96 4.88
CA LEU A 210 -9.04 -22.35 5.84
C LEU A 210 -7.87 -23.30 6.12
N LEU A 211 -6.64 -22.83 5.93
CA LEU A 211 -5.42 -23.60 6.18
C LEU A 211 -4.82 -23.35 7.57
N CYS A 212 -5.30 -22.33 8.27
CA CYS A 212 -4.95 -21.99 9.65
C CYS A 212 -6.12 -21.23 10.30
N GLU A 213 -5.93 -20.75 11.52
CA GLU A 213 -6.88 -19.82 12.15
C GLU A 213 -7.16 -18.64 11.22
N PRO A 214 -8.44 -18.34 10.91
CA PRO A 214 -8.79 -17.28 9.98
C PRO A 214 -8.37 -15.90 10.52
N GLU A 215 -7.76 -15.10 9.67
CA GLU A 215 -7.42 -13.71 9.95
C GLU A 215 -8.33 -12.79 9.13
N TRP A 216 -8.88 -11.79 9.80
CA TRP A 216 -9.78 -10.81 9.20
C TRP A 216 -9.23 -9.41 9.42
N HIS A 217 -9.15 -8.62 8.37
CA HIS A 217 -8.82 -7.20 8.47
C HIS A 217 -10.08 -6.33 8.42
N GLY A 218 -9.99 -5.13 8.99
CA GLY A 218 -11.07 -4.16 8.91
C GLY A 218 -11.34 -3.74 7.45
N ASP A 219 -12.61 -3.69 7.07
CA ASP A 219 -13.04 -3.33 5.73
C ASP A 219 -14.04 -2.15 5.81
N PRO A 220 -13.74 -0.98 5.24
CA PRO A 220 -14.66 0.15 5.24
C PRO A 220 -15.97 -0.12 4.49
N VAL A 221 -15.97 -1.10 3.59
CA VAL A 221 -17.13 -1.50 2.77
C VAL A 221 -17.98 -2.52 3.51
N HIS A 222 -17.34 -3.44 4.24
CA HIS A 222 -17.97 -4.49 5.04
C HIS A 222 -17.56 -4.39 6.53
N PRO A 223 -17.94 -3.29 7.24
CA PRO A 223 -17.37 -2.98 8.56
C PRO A 223 -17.72 -3.98 9.67
N GLN A 224 -18.74 -4.81 9.48
CA GLN A 224 -19.15 -5.84 10.46
C GLN A 224 -18.44 -7.18 10.21
N GLN A 225 -18.13 -7.49 8.97
CA GLN A 225 -17.56 -8.78 8.56
C GLN A 225 -16.03 -8.69 8.42
N GLY A 226 -15.53 -7.57 7.90
CA GLY A 226 -14.14 -7.44 7.48
C GLY A 226 -13.84 -8.19 6.18
N SER A 227 -12.56 -8.24 5.82
CA SER A 227 -12.04 -8.97 4.68
C SER A 227 -11.13 -10.12 5.13
N LEU A 228 -11.39 -11.34 4.64
CA LEU A 228 -10.57 -12.52 4.93
C LEU A 228 -9.17 -12.35 4.32
N VAL A 229 -8.14 -12.73 5.08
CA VAL A 229 -6.76 -12.80 4.60
C VAL A 229 -6.51 -14.16 3.97
N TYR A 230 -6.27 -14.19 2.66
CA TYR A 230 -5.91 -15.41 1.93
C TYR A 230 -4.41 -15.71 2.03
N GLN A 231 -3.60 -14.67 2.07
CA GLN A 231 -2.15 -14.82 2.11
C GLN A 231 -1.44 -13.58 2.69
N ILE A 232 -0.28 -13.78 3.27
CA ILE A 232 0.67 -12.71 3.56
C ILE A 232 1.81 -12.85 2.56
N PRO A 233 1.93 -11.95 1.57
CA PRO A 233 2.97 -12.05 0.54
C PRO A 233 4.38 -12.04 1.13
N GLY A 234 5.25 -12.90 0.60
CA GLY A 234 6.68 -12.89 0.87
C GLY A 234 7.47 -12.16 -0.24
N TRP A 235 8.78 -12.31 -0.24
CA TRP A 235 9.64 -11.68 -1.26
C TRP A 235 9.45 -12.26 -2.67
N GLU A 236 8.86 -13.45 -2.80
CA GLU A 236 8.48 -14.02 -4.10
C GLU A 236 7.50 -13.14 -4.89
N LEU A 237 6.78 -12.22 -4.20
CA LEU A 237 5.92 -11.22 -4.84
C LEU A 237 6.67 -10.41 -5.91
N LEU A 238 7.95 -10.13 -5.70
CA LEU A 238 8.76 -9.42 -6.71
C LEU A 238 8.94 -10.25 -7.99
N ASP A 239 9.03 -11.58 -7.88
CA ASP A 239 9.12 -12.46 -9.04
C ASP A 239 7.75 -12.69 -9.67
N GLN A 240 6.66 -12.71 -8.89
CA GLN A 240 5.29 -12.73 -9.41
C GLN A 240 5.02 -11.48 -10.27
N LEU A 241 5.43 -10.30 -9.81
CA LEU A 241 5.32 -9.05 -10.58
C LEU A 241 6.09 -9.12 -11.90
N ARG A 242 7.31 -9.63 -11.89
CA ARG A 242 8.10 -9.80 -13.14
C ARG A 242 7.40 -10.75 -14.12
N ARG A 243 6.84 -11.86 -13.63
CA ARG A 243 6.04 -12.78 -14.45
C ARG A 243 4.76 -12.13 -14.99
N ALA A 244 4.15 -11.21 -14.23
CA ALA A 244 2.97 -10.46 -14.65
C ALA A 244 3.25 -9.35 -15.69
N GLY A 245 4.54 -9.11 -16.05
CA GLY A 245 4.93 -8.17 -17.10
C GLY A 245 5.50 -6.85 -16.61
N PHE A 246 5.83 -6.73 -15.31
CA PHE A 246 6.60 -5.60 -14.79
C PHE A 246 8.09 -5.82 -15.04
N ARG A 247 8.76 -4.83 -15.61
CA ARG A 247 10.20 -4.91 -15.94
C ARG A 247 11.11 -4.71 -14.72
N ASP A 248 10.62 -3.99 -13.70
CA ASP A 248 11.32 -3.78 -12.43
C ASP A 248 10.32 -3.87 -11.29
N ALA A 249 10.72 -4.52 -10.21
CA ALA A 249 9.95 -4.63 -8.99
C ALA A 249 10.89 -4.57 -7.78
N ALA A 250 10.53 -3.77 -6.78
CA ALA A 250 11.32 -3.56 -5.58
C ALA A 250 10.44 -3.23 -4.37
N LEU A 251 10.96 -3.46 -3.17
CA LEU A 251 10.41 -2.97 -1.92
C LEU A 251 11.22 -1.74 -1.47
N HIS A 252 10.54 -0.64 -1.29
CA HIS A 252 11.12 0.56 -0.68
C HIS A 252 10.83 0.54 0.82
N ALA A 253 11.89 0.45 1.63
CA ALA A 253 11.81 0.63 3.07
C ALA A 253 11.90 2.14 3.38
N VAL A 254 10.79 2.71 3.79
CA VAL A 254 10.64 4.15 4.04
C VAL A 254 10.56 4.40 5.54
N SER A 255 11.37 5.32 6.04
CA SER A 255 11.20 5.88 7.39
C SER A 255 11.41 7.38 7.37
N SER A 256 10.62 8.10 8.16
CA SER A 256 10.77 9.55 8.26
C SER A 256 10.07 10.11 9.48
N THR A 257 10.82 10.65 10.41
CA THR A 257 10.24 11.42 11.51
C THR A 257 9.54 12.68 10.97
N SER A 258 10.12 13.40 10.02
CA SER A 258 9.53 14.65 9.50
C SER A 258 8.22 14.46 8.74
N TYR A 259 7.93 13.27 8.23
CA TYR A 259 6.65 12.94 7.59
C TYR A 259 5.79 11.98 8.42
N GLY A 260 6.20 11.63 9.63
CA GLY A 260 5.48 10.70 10.50
C GLY A 260 5.40 9.28 9.91
N VAL A 261 6.46 8.82 9.25
CA VAL A 261 6.53 7.47 8.68
C VAL A 261 7.35 6.58 9.59
N LEU A 262 6.66 5.71 10.30
CA LEU A 262 7.21 4.68 11.20
C LEU A 262 6.38 3.40 11.04
N GLY A 263 7.04 2.26 11.14
CA GLY A 263 6.38 0.95 11.14
C GLY A 263 6.10 0.43 12.55
N GLU A 264 5.61 -0.79 12.64
CA GLU A 264 5.28 -1.47 13.89
C GLU A 264 6.49 -2.18 14.48
N GLU A 265 6.79 -3.39 14.03
CA GLU A 265 7.95 -4.17 14.46
C GLU A 265 9.27 -3.61 13.92
N LEU A 266 9.21 -3.05 12.73
CA LEU A 266 10.31 -2.38 12.06
C LEU A 266 10.05 -0.87 12.06
N PRO A 267 11.05 0.00 12.25
CA PRO A 267 10.87 1.45 12.18
C PRO A 267 10.63 1.98 10.75
N ILE A 268 10.37 1.09 9.82
CA ILE A 268 10.21 1.33 8.39
C ILE A 268 8.83 0.86 7.93
N VAL A 269 8.33 1.48 6.89
CA VAL A 269 7.16 1.03 6.14
C VAL A 269 7.63 0.54 4.78
N PHE A 270 7.25 -0.68 4.41
CA PHE A 270 7.49 -1.16 3.06
C PHE A 270 6.44 -0.60 2.09
N VAL A 271 6.94 -0.03 1.01
CA VAL A 271 6.15 0.34 -0.16
C VAL A 271 6.64 -0.50 -1.33
N LEU A 272 5.76 -1.33 -1.86
CA LEU A 272 6.00 -2.04 -3.10
C LEU A 272 6.00 -1.05 -4.26
N MET A 273 7.01 -1.10 -5.09
CA MET A 273 7.07 -0.35 -6.34
C MET A 273 7.35 -1.30 -7.50
N ALA A 274 6.52 -1.26 -8.53
CA ALA A 274 6.77 -2.02 -9.75
C ALA A 274 6.56 -1.14 -10.97
N LYS A 275 7.47 -1.22 -11.94
CA LYS A 275 7.44 -0.45 -13.20
C LYS A 275 7.11 -1.38 -14.36
N ARG A 276 6.11 -1.03 -15.16
CA ARG A 276 5.75 -1.75 -16.37
C ARG A 276 6.72 -1.51 -17.53
#